data_1536701f311664fb81de5940bc940c9e
#
_entry.id   1536701f311664fb81de5940bc940c9e
#
_cell.length_a   1.000
_cell.length_b   1.000
_cell.length_c   1.000
_cell.angle_alpha   90.00
_cell.angle_beta   90.00
_cell.angle_gamma   90.00
#
_symmetry.space_group_name_H-M   'P 1'
#
loop_
_entity.id
_entity.type
_entity.pdbx_description
1 polymer ?
#
loop_
_entity_poly.entity_id
_entity_poly.type
_entity_poly.pdbx_seq_one_letter_code
_entity_poly.pdbx_strand_id
1 'polypeptide(L)'
;MIQKTVTVNSEHGLHARPAALIVKAATKFRSEFYIERDGMKVNGKSIMGVMMLAAENGAVLTLSAQGVDAEYLIEEVSPLIEGGFGA
;
A
#
# COMPACT_ATOMS: atom_id res chain seq x y z
N MET A 1 3.68 -0.42 16.32
CA MET A 1 3.64 -0.21 14.87
C MET A 1 3.95 -1.51 14.15
N ILE A 2 3.13 -1.86 13.18
CA ILE A 2 3.32 -3.05 12.36
C ILE A 2 3.93 -2.59 11.04
N GLN A 3 4.99 -3.28 10.61
CA GLN A 3 5.65 -2.97 9.34
C GLN A 3 5.82 -4.24 8.51
N LYS A 4 5.74 -4.10 7.20
CA LYS A 4 5.97 -5.20 6.29
C LYS A 4 6.53 -4.68 4.97
N THR A 5 7.55 -5.35 4.46
CA THR A 5 8.13 -5.04 3.15
C THR A 5 7.42 -5.86 2.09
N VAL A 6 6.99 -5.22 1.02
CA VAL A 6 6.32 -5.89 -0.10
C VAL A 6 6.94 -5.45 -1.41
N THR A 7 6.76 -6.26 -2.46
CA THR A 7 7.22 -5.93 -3.80
C THR A 7 6.02 -5.76 -4.70
N VAL A 8 5.99 -4.67 -5.46
CA VAL A 8 4.90 -4.38 -6.39
C VAL A 8 4.90 -5.44 -7.49
N ASN A 9 3.73 -6.08 -7.68
CA ASN A 9 3.53 -7.06 -8.73
C ASN A 9 2.34 -6.60 -9.57
N SER A 10 2.59 -5.59 -10.40
CA SER A 10 1.57 -5.00 -11.25
C SER A 10 2.24 -4.50 -12.52
N GLU A 11 1.77 -4.91 -13.67
CA GLU A 11 2.41 -4.63 -14.96
C GLU A 11 2.74 -3.15 -15.14
N HIS A 12 1.82 -2.27 -14.76
CA HIS A 12 1.99 -0.83 -14.92
C HIS A 12 2.26 -0.12 -13.60
N GLY A 13 2.67 -0.86 -12.55
CA GLY A 13 2.96 -0.29 -11.24
C GLY A 13 1.71 0.22 -10.52
N LEU A 14 1.91 1.14 -9.58
CA LEU A 14 0.82 1.68 -8.77
C LEU A 14 0.17 2.88 -9.45
N HIS A 15 -0.45 2.65 -10.61
CA HIS A 15 -1.25 3.67 -11.29
C HIS A 15 -2.61 3.81 -10.62
N ALA A 16 -3.55 4.53 -11.25
CA ALA A 16 -4.79 4.95 -10.60
C ALA A 16 -5.64 3.78 -10.07
N ARG A 17 -5.81 2.71 -10.85
CA ARG A 17 -6.66 1.59 -10.42
C ARG A 17 -6.07 0.84 -9.22
N PRO A 18 -4.81 0.39 -9.24
CA PRO A 18 -4.21 -0.24 -8.06
C PRO A 18 -4.18 0.68 -6.85
N ALA A 19 -3.86 1.97 -7.05
CA ALA A 19 -3.86 2.93 -5.93
C ALA A 19 -5.24 3.03 -5.29
N ALA A 20 -6.30 3.08 -6.10
CA ALA A 20 -7.66 3.15 -5.59
C ALA A 20 -8.03 1.88 -4.82
N LEU A 21 -7.59 0.70 -5.29
CA LEU A 21 -7.87 -0.55 -4.60
C LEU A 21 -7.18 -0.62 -3.24
N ILE A 22 -5.92 -0.15 -3.17
CA ILE A 22 -5.19 -0.07 -1.89
C ILE A 22 -5.94 0.83 -0.91
N VAL A 23 -6.30 2.02 -1.35
CA VAL A 23 -6.96 3.00 -0.49
C VAL A 23 -8.33 2.50 -0.04
N LYS A 24 -9.08 1.87 -0.95
CA LYS A 24 -10.39 1.31 -0.60
C LYS A 24 -10.26 0.25 0.47
N ALA A 25 -9.27 -0.64 0.36
CA ALA A 25 -9.03 -1.66 1.37
C ALA A 25 -8.60 -1.03 2.69
N ALA A 26 -7.65 -0.08 2.64
CA ALA A 26 -7.07 0.51 3.85
C ALA A 26 -8.08 1.37 4.63
N THR A 27 -9.00 2.04 3.94
CA THR A 27 -9.95 2.94 4.62
C THR A 27 -10.99 2.19 5.44
N LYS A 28 -11.11 0.88 5.29
CA LYS A 28 -12.00 0.08 6.14
C LYS A 28 -11.47 -0.02 7.57
N PHE A 29 -10.22 0.28 7.80
CA PHE A 29 -9.57 0.14 9.09
C PHE A 29 -9.36 1.50 9.73
N ARG A 30 -9.31 1.52 11.07
CA ARG A 30 -9.11 2.75 11.83
C ARG A 30 -7.65 3.16 11.93
N SER A 31 -6.75 2.20 11.82
CA SER A 31 -5.32 2.43 11.98
C SER A 31 -4.79 3.43 10.96
N GLU A 32 -3.75 4.17 11.34
CA GLU A 32 -3.00 4.98 10.41
C GLU A 32 -2.20 4.06 9.50
N PHE A 33 -2.09 4.42 8.23
CA PHE A 33 -1.41 3.60 7.24
C PHE A 33 -0.54 4.44 6.34
N TYR A 34 0.72 4.03 6.21
CA TYR A 34 1.70 4.72 5.39
C TYR A 34 2.42 3.74 4.49
N ILE A 35 2.83 4.22 3.33
CA ILE A 35 3.63 3.46 2.37
C ILE A 35 4.88 4.28 2.09
N GLU A 36 6.04 3.62 2.16
CA GLU A 36 7.32 4.29 1.97
C GLU A 36 8.11 3.63 0.87
N ARG A 37 8.73 4.45 0.03
CA ARG A 37 9.65 4.00 -1.00
C ARG A 37 10.82 4.97 -1.06
N ASP A 38 12.06 4.46 -0.92
CA ASP A 38 13.29 5.25 -1.07
C ASP A 38 13.26 6.54 -0.25
N GLY A 39 12.78 6.46 0.98
CA GLY A 39 12.72 7.60 1.88
C GLY A 39 11.50 8.49 1.73
N MET A 40 10.67 8.27 0.72
CA MET A 40 9.42 9.02 0.55
C MET A 40 8.29 8.24 1.23
N LYS A 41 7.68 8.85 2.24
CA LYS A 41 6.60 8.25 3.00
C LYS A 41 5.29 8.98 2.71
N VAL A 42 4.27 8.24 2.29
CA VAL A 42 2.99 8.82 1.92
C VAL A 42 1.86 8.19 2.74
N ASN A 43 0.74 8.90 2.81
CA ASN A 43 -0.47 8.39 3.45
C ASN A 43 -1.09 7.31 2.56
N GLY A 44 -1.13 6.08 3.07
CA GLY A 44 -1.68 4.93 2.31
C GLY A 44 -3.19 4.97 2.12
N LYS A 45 -3.87 5.94 2.73
CA LYS A 45 -5.31 6.15 2.56
C LYS A 45 -5.61 7.30 1.60
N SER A 46 -4.60 7.76 0.87
CA SER A 46 -4.73 8.83 -0.12
C SER A 46 -4.34 8.30 -1.48
N ILE A 47 -5.26 8.32 -2.44
CA ILE A 47 -4.98 7.85 -3.80
C ILE A 47 -3.83 8.66 -4.40
N MET A 48 -3.87 9.99 -4.26
CA MET A 48 -2.81 10.84 -4.78
C MET A 48 -1.48 10.55 -4.08
N GLY A 49 -1.51 10.32 -2.76
CA GLY A 49 -0.31 9.99 -2.02
C GLY A 49 0.35 8.74 -2.56
N VAL A 50 -0.45 7.69 -2.76
CA VAL A 50 0.06 6.42 -3.27
C VAL A 50 0.64 6.60 -4.68
N MET A 51 -0.05 7.35 -5.53
CA MET A 51 0.42 7.59 -6.89
C MET A 51 1.72 8.41 -6.94
N MET A 52 1.93 9.28 -5.96
CA MET A 52 3.16 10.09 -5.90
C MET A 52 4.41 9.24 -5.70
N LEU A 53 4.27 8.01 -5.22
CA LEU A 53 5.42 7.11 -5.09
C LEU A 53 5.96 6.70 -6.47
N ALA A 54 5.16 6.81 -7.51
CA ALA A 54 5.51 6.41 -8.86
C ALA A 54 6.13 5.00 -8.87
N ALA A 55 5.60 4.11 -8.06
CA ALA A 55 6.17 2.78 -7.87
C ALA A 55 5.87 1.92 -9.09
N GLU A 56 6.94 1.49 -9.75
CA GLU A 56 6.84 0.60 -10.91
C GLU A 56 6.78 -0.86 -10.47
N ASN A 57 6.49 -1.75 -11.43
CA ASN A 57 6.55 -3.19 -11.17
C ASN A 57 7.93 -3.57 -10.65
N GLY A 58 7.98 -4.32 -9.57
CA GLY A 58 9.24 -4.71 -8.95
C GLY A 58 9.73 -3.76 -7.86
N ALA A 59 9.10 -2.59 -7.70
CA ALA A 59 9.49 -1.66 -6.65
C ALA A 59 9.25 -2.28 -5.28
N VAL A 60 10.16 -2.01 -4.34
CA VAL A 60 10.05 -2.50 -2.97
C VAL A 60 9.47 -1.39 -2.11
N LEU A 61 8.42 -1.71 -1.38
CA LEU A 61 7.71 -0.76 -0.53
C LEU A 61 7.74 -1.25 0.92
N THR A 62 7.78 -0.30 1.86
CA THR A 62 7.59 -0.60 3.26
C THR A 62 6.20 -0.09 3.67
N LEU A 63 5.35 -1.03 4.07
CA LEU A 63 4.04 -0.70 4.62
C LEU A 63 4.17 -0.55 6.12
N SER A 64 3.54 0.48 6.69
CA SER A 64 3.48 0.62 8.14
C SER A 64 2.09 1.03 8.57
N ALA A 65 1.64 0.45 9.67
CA ALA A 65 0.32 0.75 10.22
C ALA A 65 0.41 0.82 11.74
N GLN A 66 -0.36 1.74 12.31
CA GLN A 66 -0.39 1.93 13.75
C GLN A 66 -1.84 2.18 14.19
N GLY A 67 -2.30 1.35 15.12
CA GLY A 67 -3.65 1.48 15.63
C GLY A 67 -4.19 0.12 16.06
N VAL A 68 -5.46 0.11 16.48
CA VAL A 68 -6.10 -1.06 17.09
C VAL A 68 -6.21 -2.23 16.11
N ASP A 69 -6.36 -1.96 14.81
CA ASP A 69 -6.53 -2.99 13.78
C ASP A 69 -5.39 -3.00 12.75
N ALA A 70 -4.21 -2.50 13.16
CA ALA A 70 -3.07 -2.36 12.26
C ALA A 70 -2.67 -3.69 11.61
N GLU A 71 -2.66 -4.78 12.39
CA GLU A 71 -2.29 -6.09 11.88
C GLU A 71 -3.22 -6.54 10.76
N TYR A 72 -4.53 -6.35 10.97
CA TYR A 72 -5.53 -6.75 9.97
C TYR A 72 -5.43 -5.91 8.70
N LEU A 73 -5.10 -4.62 8.84
CA LEU A 73 -4.90 -3.76 7.69
C LEU A 73 -3.75 -4.28 6.82
N ILE A 74 -2.61 -4.56 7.44
CA ILE A 74 -1.44 -5.07 6.72
C ILE A 74 -1.76 -6.41 6.06
N GLU A 75 -2.47 -7.31 6.76
CA GLU A 75 -2.84 -8.61 6.23
C GLU A 75 -3.75 -8.51 5.00
N GLU A 76 -4.56 -7.47 4.93
CA GLU A 76 -5.45 -7.30 3.79
C GLU A 76 -4.76 -6.59 2.62
N VAL A 77 -3.96 -5.57 2.89
CA VAL A 77 -3.36 -4.76 1.84
C VAL A 77 -2.14 -5.43 1.21
N SER A 78 -1.29 -6.10 2.00
CA SER A 78 -0.07 -6.68 1.44
C SER A 78 -0.32 -7.71 0.33
N PRO A 79 -1.30 -8.62 0.46
CA PRO A 79 -1.58 -9.56 -0.64
C PRO A 79 -2.10 -8.88 -1.91
N LEU A 80 -2.78 -7.75 -1.79
CA LEU A 80 -3.22 -6.99 -2.97
C LEU A 80 -2.02 -6.56 -3.80
N ILE A 81 -1.02 -6.00 -3.13
CA ILE A 81 0.17 -5.48 -3.81
C ILE A 81 0.99 -6.63 -4.39
N GLU A 82 1.24 -7.67 -3.59
CA GLU A 82 2.06 -8.81 -4.00
C GLU A 82 1.34 -9.71 -4.98
N GLY A 83 0.01 -9.75 -4.94
CA GLY A 83 -0.80 -10.61 -5.78
C GLY A 83 -1.25 -9.98 -7.09
N GLY A 84 -0.80 -8.77 -7.41
CA GLY A 84 -1.13 -8.13 -8.69
C GLY A 84 -2.55 -7.59 -8.78
N PHE A 85 -3.19 -7.34 -7.65
CA PHE A 85 -4.53 -6.71 -7.58
C PHE A 85 -5.61 -7.54 -8.28
N GLY A 86 -5.44 -8.86 -8.29
CA GLY A 86 -6.42 -9.75 -8.89
C GLY A 86 -6.35 -9.85 -10.39
N ALA A 87 -5.34 -9.28 -10.99
CA ALA A 87 -5.17 -9.31 -12.44
C ALA A 87 -4.50 -10.59 -12.92
#